data_7fd20b2a01582135756d16fcacca4293
#
_entry.id   7fd20b2a01582135756d16fcacca4293
#
_cell.length_a   1.000
_cell.length_b   1.000
_cell.length_c   1.000
_cell.angle_alpha   90.00
_cell.angle_beta   90.00
_cell.angle_gamma   90.00
#
_symmetry.space_group_name_H-M   'P 1'
#
loop_
_entity.id
_entity.type
_entity.pdbx_description
1 polymer ?
#
loop_
_entity_poly.entity_id
_entity_poly.type
_entity_poly.pdbx_seq_one_letter_code
_entity_poly.pdbx_strand_id
1 'polypeptide(L)'
;MATNTTHATSQASVSESNRSRIVKHLYHNGISSRAQIAKALELTPAAITKITARLIEAGMIEETGDLEGSKNRRSIGLKLNTTHFRIIGIKFARSLVQIGVFDLCGNTLSFENLPTVCDNTINDSIVTIHQRVEQLLDNDPSIVAIGMAVPGPYLRNVGRTAVVSNMQGWRKINFIDEFATAFRVPVFIEQDARAGALAHYLFDPSVHADDNLAYYLVGEGVGLGVIDNGRLINGFLGAATEIGHISIDVNGRPCDCGNVGCLERYCSTPAIHDTLIADGTVVPGAADMTHTEAARALFAKAGDGDEAAIAIVREVARYVGYGCVTIFNGYNPEHIIIGDIVSEAGPILLDEVRATVAERAIPEINASTSISLSTLSADAAVSGAAAVAVTQFLEHPSMFFDVS
;
A
#
# COMPACT_ATOMS: atom_id res chain seq x y z
N MET A 1 -3.12 -39.26 12.47
CA MET A 1 -1.63 -39.12 12.62
C MET A 1 -1.18 -38.02 11.69
N ALA A 2 -0.95 -36.81 12.20
CA ALA A 2 -0.49 -35.69 11.43
C ALA A 2 1.03 -35.81 11.32
N THR A 3 1.53 -36.02 10.11
CA THR A 3 2.98 -36.01 9.83
C THR A 3 3.48 -34.57 9.86
N ASN A 4 4.17 -34.23 10.93
CA ASN A 4 4.93 -32.99 11.06
C ASN A 4 6.12 -33.05 10.07
N THR A 5 5.97 -32.54 8.85
CA THR A 5 7.07 -32.29 7.93
C THR A 5 7.77 -31.01 8.37
N THR A 6 8.77 -31.12 9.24
CA THR A 6 9.78 -30.10 9.44
C THR A 6 10.52 -29.94 8.10
N HIS A 7 10.20 -28.90 7.33
CA HIS A 7 11.03 -28.50 6.18
C HIS A 7 12.43 -28.15 6.69
N ALA A 8 13.39 -29.01 6.43
CA ALA A 8 14.79 -28.69 6.63
C ALA A 8 15.12 -27.43 5.83
N THR A 9 15.44 -26.35 6.54
CA THR A 9 15.82 -25.07 5.91
C THR A 9 17.10 -25.32 5.11
N SER A 10 17.05 -25.17 3.80
CA SER A 10 18.24 -25.37 2.96
C SER A 10 19.28 -24.29 3.24
N GLN A 11 20.57 -24.57 3.05
CA GLN A 11 21.64 -23.58 3.22
C GLN A 11 21.40 -22.33 2.34
N ALA A 12 20.75 -22.49 1.19
CA ALA A 12 20.36 -21.41 0.30
C ALA A 12 19.31 -20.51 0.94
N SER A 13 18.28 -21.09 1.60
CA SER A 13 17.21 -20.29 2.24
C SER A 13 17.73 -19.55 3.47
N VAL A 14 18.66 -20.12 4.24
CA VAL A 14 19.32 -19.43 5.37
C VAL A 14 20.16 -18.26 4.84
N SER A 15 20.88 -18.46 3.73
CA SER A 15 21.68 -17.41 3.12
C SER A 15 20.81 -16.25 2.61
N GLU A 16 19.66 -16.54 1.98
CA GLU A 16 18.72 -15.52 1.52
C GLU A 16 18.09 -14.75 2.70
N SER A 17 17.65 -15.46 3.71
CA SER A 17 17.13 -14.82 4.93
C SER A 17 18.13 -13.85 5.56
N ASN A 18 19.43 -14.21 5.61
CA ASN A 18 20.44 -13.33 6.14
C ASN A 18 20.75 -12.14 5.22
N ARG A 19 20.67 -12.30 3.89
CA ARG A 19 20.76 -11.17 2.94
C ARG A 19 19.62 -10.19 3.15
N SER A 20 18.40 -10.68 3.18
CA SER A 20 17.21 -9.87 3.45
C SER A 20 17.34 -9.09 4.75
N ARG A 21 17.75 -9.73 5.85
CA ARG A 21 17.94 -9.08 7.16
C ARG A 21 18.97 -7.95 7.09
N ILE A 22 20.08 -8.13 6.38
CA ILE A 22 21.10 -7.09 6.21
C ILE A 22 20.58 -5.93 5.38
N VAL A 23 19.91 -6.20 4.26
CA VAL A 23 19.35 -5.18 3.37
C VAL A 23 18.27 -4.38 4.10
N LYS A 24 17.33 -5.05 4.80
CA LYS A 24 16.31 -4.41 5.62
C LYS A 24 16.92 -3.56 6.74
N HIS A 25 17.96 -4.06 7.43
CA HIS A 25 18.65 -3.29 8.46
C HIS A 25 19.23 -1.98 7.91
N LEU A 26 19.92 -2.03 6.77
CA LEU A 26 20.48 -0.84 6.13
C LEU A 26 19.40 0.09 5.58
N TYR A 27 18.27 -0.44 5.12
CA TYR A 27 17.14 0.35 4.65
C TYR A 27 16.54 1.20 5.79
N HIS A 28 16.25 0.60 6.92
CA HIS A 28 15.59 1.28 8.05
C HIS A 28 16.56 2.08 8.95
N ASN A 29 17.80 1.61 9.11
CA ASN A 29 18.76 2.22 10.05
C ASN A 29 19.83 3.09 9.34
N GLY A 30 19.82 3.16 8.02
CA GLY A 30 20.80 3.92 7.26
C GLY A 30 22.21 3.34 7.37
N ILE A 31 23.21 4.23 7.49
CA ILE A 31 24.62 3.83 7.46
C ILE A 31 24.99 3.03 8.71
N SER A 32 25.52 1.83 8.51
CA SER A 32 25.95 0.94 9.60
C SER A 32 27.25 0.23 9.25
N SER A 33 28.17 0.08 10.22
CA SER A 33 29.36 -0.72 10.04
C SER A 33 29.06 -2.21 10.10
N ARG A 34 29.94 -3.06 9.50
CA ARG A 34 29.81 -4.52 9.58
C ARG A 34 29.69 -5.03 11.03
N ALA A 35 30.35 -4.38 11.98
CA ALA A 35 30.30 -4.75 13.39
C ALA A 35 28.95 -4.38 14.03
N GLN A 36 28.35 -3.24 13.66
CA GLN A 36 27.01 -2.84 14.12
C GLN A 36 25.95 -3.78 13.55
N ILE A 37 26.01 -4.09 12.27
CA ILE A 37 25.10 -5.05 11.62
C ILE A 37 25.23 -6.45 12.27
N ALA A 38 26.46 -6.94 12.50
CA ALA A 38 26.70 -8.22 13.15
C ALA A 38 26.05 -8.29 14.52
N LYS A 39 26.20 -7.22 15.32
CA LYS A 39 25.60 -7.11 16.67
C LYS A 39 24.07 -7.03 16.60
N ALA A 40 23.52 -6.19 15.74
CA ALA A 40 22.08 -5.97 15.63
C ALA A 40 21.32 -7.23 15.14
N LEU A 41 21.94 -7.99 14.23
CA LEU A 41 21.32 -9.16 13.62
C LEU A 41 21.74 -10.50 14.24
N GLU A 42 22.61 -10.46 15.27
CA GLU A 42 23.17 -11.66 15.92
C GLU A 42 23.86 -12.62 14.92
N LEU A 43 24.57 -12.05 13.95
CA LEU A 43 25.30 -12.81 12.92
C LEU A 43 26.81 -12.77 13.20
N THR A 44 27.51 -13.83 12.78
CA THR A 44 28.97 -13.88 12.92
C THR A 44 29.66 -12.85 12.00
N PRO A 45 30.81 -12.25 12.42
CA PRO A 45 31.56 -11.33 11.57
C PRO A 45 31.95 -11.92 10.20
N ALA A 46 32.25 -13.23 10.17
CA ALA A 46 32.58 -13.94 8.93
C ALA A 46 31.39 -14.01 7.96
N ALA A 47 30.16 -14.28 8.49
CA ALA A 47 28.95 -14.29 7.67
C ALA A 47 28.64 -12.89 7.13
N ILE A 48 28.72 -11.85 7.96
CA ILE A 48 28.52 -10.46 7.52
C ILE A 48 29.52 -10.10 6.41
N THR A 49 30.82 -10.36 6.60
CA THR A 49 31.84 -10.04 5.60
C THR A 49 31.56 -10.72 4.27
N LYS A 50 31.21 -12.01 4.29
CA LYS A 50 30.90 -12.78 3.08
C LYS A 50 29.66 -12.25 2.35
N ILE A 51 28.57 -11.95 3.10
CA ILE A 51 27.32 -11.50 2.51
C ILE A 51 27.46 -10.07 1.98
N THR A 52 28.04 -9.16 2.77
CA THR A 52 28.21 -7.77 2.35
C THR A 52 29.14 -7.62 1.16
N ALA A 53 30.18 -8.44 1.02
CA ALA A 53 31.04 -8.44 -0.16
C ALA A 53 30.24 -8.71 -1.44
N ARG A 54 29.33 -9.69 -1.43
CA ARG A 54 28.46 -9.99 -2.60
C ARG A 54 27.45 -8.90 -2.88
N LEU A 55 26.85 -8.30 -1.83
CA LEU A 55 25.92 -7.18 -1.99
C LEU A 55 26.62 -5.92 -2.54
N ILE A 56 27.91 -5.70 -2.21
CA ILE A 56 28.72 -4.61 -2.79
C ILE A 56 29.02 -4.91 -4.26
N GLU A 57 29.43 -6.13 -4.58
CA GLU A 57 29.69 -6.57 -5.96
C GLU A 57 28.45 -6.43 -6.85
N ALA A 58 27.27 -6.71 -6.30
CA ALA A 58 25.97 -6.51 -6.95
C ALA A 58 25.53 -5.02 -7.02
N GLY A 59 26.26 -4.09 -6.44
CA GLY A 59 25.89 -2.67 -6.40
C GLY A 59 24.72 -2.34 -5.49
N MET A 60 24.22 -3.32 -4.70
CA MET A 60 23.08 -3.10 -3.78
C MET A 60 23.46 -2.25 -2.58
N ILE A 61 24.66 -2.41 -2.08
CA ILE A 61 25.21 -1.62 -0.99
C ILE A 61 26.55 -1.01 -1.38
N GLU A 62 26.89 0.10 -0.77
CA GLU A 62 28.17 0.79 -1.01
C GLU A 62 28.87 1.16 0.29
N GLU A 63 30.18 1.30 0.22
CA GLU A 63 31.02 1.76 1.32
C GLU A 63 31.05 3.29 1.37
N THR A 64 30.77 3.87 2.56
CA THR A 64 30.63 5.32 2.73
C THR A 64 31.89 6.00 3.29
N GLY A 65 33.00 5.25 3.49
CA GLY A 65 34.19 5.74 4.17
C GLY A 65 34.12 5.59 5.70
N ASP A 66 35.01 6.29 6.39
CA ASP A 66 35.14 6.18 7.85
C ASP A 66 33.93 6.75 8.59
N LEU A 67 33.33 5.95 9.49
CA LEU A 67 32.32 6.44 10.43
C LEU A 67 33.02 7.15 11.59
N GLU A 68 32.68 8.41 11.84
CA GLU A 68 33.08 9.15 13.02
C GLU A 68 32.34 8.61 14.25
N GLY A 69 33.06 8.21 15.31
CA GLY A 69 32.40 8.03 16.60
C GLY A 69 32.73 6.82 17.45
N SER A 70 33.82 6.07 17.22
CA SER A 70 34.26 5.05 18.15
C SER A 70 35.75 5.19 18.46
N LYS A 71 36.09 5.33 19.73
CA LYS A 71 37.46 5.42 20.22
C LYS A 71 38.41 4.46 19.48
N ASN A 72 39.26 5.00 18.63
CA ASN A 72 40.48 4.37 18.06
C ASN A 72 40.31 3.20 17.06
N ARG A 73 39.17 2.95 16.39
CA ARG A 73 39.10 2.06 15.25
C ARG A 73 38.28 2.74 14.15
N ARG A 74 38.92 3.04 13.01
CA ARG A 74 38.22 3.41 11.77
C ARG A 74 37.36 2.24 11.34
N SER A 75 36.06 2.42 11.26
CA SER A 75 35.13 1.43 10.72
C SER A 75 34.50 1.98 9.45
N ILE A 76 34.54 1.20 8.39
CA ILE A 76 33.89 1.57 7.11
C ILE A 76 32.39 1.39 7.28
N GLY A 77 31.63 2.44 6.95
CA GLY A 77 30.17 2.41 6.90
C GLY A 77 29.71 1.73 5.63
N LEU A 78 28.56 1.07 5.73
CA LEU A 78 27.83 0.50 4.60
C LEU A 78 26.46 1.19 4.54
N LYS A 79 25.98 1.52 3.34
CA LYS A 79 24.62 1.96 3.12
C LYS A 79 24.00 1.23 1.93
N LEU A 80 22.67 1.14 1.90
CA LEU A 80 21.94 0.66 0.75
C LEU A 80 22.00 1.70 -0.38
N ASN A 81 22.21 1.26 -1.60
CA ASN A 81 22.24 2.14 -2.78
C ASN A 81 20.82 2.39 -3.29
N THR A 82 20.08 3.23 -2.58
CA THR A 82 18.64 3.46 -2.81
C THR A 82 18.32 4.20 -4.10
N THR A 83 19.28 4.92 -4.65
CA THR A 83 19.09 5.74 -5.86
C THR A 83 19.53 5.05 -7.17
N HIS A 84 20.29 3.96 -7.07
CA HIS A 84 20.76 3.20 -8.24
C HIS A 84 19.66 2.35 -8.86
N PHE A 85 18.86 1.67 -8.01
CA PHE A 85 17.78 0.81 -8.46
C PHE A 85 16.48 1.59 -8.55
N ARG A 86 15.73 1.36 -9.62
CA ARG A 86 14.44 2.00 -9.89
C ARG A 86 13.35 0.98 -10.05
N ILE A 87 12.15 1.39 -9.72
CA ILE A 87 10.93 0.57 -9.74
C ILE A 87 9.88 1.27 -10.57
N ILE A 88 9.20 0.55 -11.45
CA ILE A 88 7.94 1.03 -12.03
C ILE A 88 6.81 0.67 -11.08
N GLY A 89 6.00 1.66 -10.72
CA GLY A 89 4.72 1.48 -10.03
C GLY A 89 3.56 1.67 -11.00
N ILE A 90 2.60 0.74 -11.03
CA ILE A 90 1.38 0.85 -11.84
C ILE A 90 0.18 0.71 -10.93
N LYS A 91 -0.63 1.76 -10.82
CA LYS A 91 -1.90 1.71 -10.10
C LYS A 91 -3.05 1.59 -11.09
N PHE A 92 -3.90 0.61 -10.82
CA PHE A 92 -5.18 0.44 -11.47
C PHE A 92 -6.27 1.00 -10.55
N ALA A 93 -6.86 2.11 -10.94
CA ALA A 93 -8.13 2.56 -10.39
C ALA A 93 -9.27 2.09 -11.31
N ARG A 94 -10.53 2.37 -10.96
CA ARG A 94 -11.66 1.88 -11.78
C ARG A 94 -11.60 2.38 -13.23
N SER A 95 -11.38 3.69 -13.42
CA SER A 95 -11.37 4.33 -14.74
C SER A 95 -10.03 4.96 -15.11
N LEU A 96 -9.00 4.75 -14.32
CA LEU A 96 -7.70 5.39 -14.49
C LEU A 96 -6.58 4.40 -14.23
N VAL A 97 -5.59 4.38 -15.11
CA VAL A 97 -4.30 3.71 -14.86
C VAL A 97 -3.22 4.77 -14.76
N GLN A 98 -2.41 4.64 -13.73
CA GLN A 98 -1.30 5.56 -13.43
C GLN A 98 -0.01 4.79 -13.45
N ILE A 99 1.04 5.36 -14.05
CA ILE A 99 2.38 4.78 -14.09
C ILE A 99 3.36 5.79 -13.52
N GLY A 100 4.25 5.33 -12.64
CA GLY A 100 5.34 6.14 -12.11
C GLY A 100 6.64 5.36 -12.06
N VAL A 101 7.76 6.06 -12.09
CA VAL A 101 9.10 5.51 -11.82
C VAL A 101 9.58 6.08 -10.50
N PHE A 102 10.08 5.21 -9.63
CA PHE A 102 10.47 5.53 -8.27
C PHE A 102 11.87 5.00 -7.97
N ASP A 103 12.57 5.65 -7.04
CA ASP A 103 13.70 5.05 -6.36
C ASP A 103 13.25 4.10 -5.23
N LEU A 104 14.18 3.44 -4.54
CA LEU A 104 13.84 2.52 -3.45
C LEU A 104 13.32 3.23 -2.19
N CYS A 105 13.46 4.54 -2.07
CA CYS A 105 12.90 5.35 -0.98
C CYS A 105 11.49 5.88 -1.29
N GLY A 106 10.92 5.55 -2.45
CA GLY A 106 9.60 6.02 -2.87
C GLY A 106 9.59 7.45 -3.47
N ASN A 107 10.76 8.05 -3.72
CA ASN A 107 10.81 9.33 -4.41
C ASN A 107 10.38 9.16 -5.86
N THR A 108 9.42 9.98 -6.30
CA THR A 108 8.88 9.96 -7.66
C THR A 108 9.88 10.60 -8.63
N LEU A 109 10.33 9.85 -9.63
CA LEU A 109 11.24 10.31 -10.68
C LEU A 109 10.48 10.71 -11.94
N SER A 110 9.40 10.01 -12.27
CA SER A 110 8.44 10.39 -13.32
C SER A 110 7.05 9.86 -12.98
N PHE A 111 6.04 10.51 -13.52
CA PHE A 111 4.64 10.14 -13.27
C PHE A 111 3.79 10.53 -14.48
N GLU A 112 2.82 9.68 -14.82
CA GLU A 112 1.84 9.93 -15.86
C GLU A 112 0.52 9.23 -15.61
N ASN A 113 -0.56 9.84 -16.07
CA ASN A 113 -1.88 9.23 -16.17
C ASN A 113 -2.06 8.69 -17.59
N LEU A 114 -2.47 7.44 -17.72
CA LEU A 114 -2.88 6.89 -19.02
C LEU A 114 -4.29 7.35 -19.38
N PRO A 115 -4.70 7.22 -20.65
CA PRO A 115 -6.07 7.54 -21.07
C PRO A 115 -7.12 6.84 -20.22
N THR A 116 -8.27 7.51 -20.02
CA THR A 116 -9.41 6.98 -19.25
C THR A 116 -9.84 5.60 -19.75
N VAL A 117 -10.02 4.67 -18.82
CA VAL A 117 -10.41 3.30 -19.07
C VAL A 117 -11.91 3.15 -18.86
N CYS A 118 -12.58 2.45 -19.79
CA CYS A 118 -13.95 1.98 -19.63
C CYS A 118 -14.06 0.52 -20.09
N ASP A 119 -15.13 -0.16 -19.75
CA ASP A 119 -15.26 -1.61 -19.97
C ASP A 119 -14.98 -2.08 -21.42
N ASN A 120 -15.24 -1.22 -22.40
CA ASN A 120 -15.00 -1.51 -23.83
C ASN A 120 -13.58 -1.15 -24.29
N THR A 121 -12.77 -0.43 -23.51
CA THR A 121 -11.38 -0.02 -23.84
C THR A 121 -10.31 -0.73 -23.03
N ILE A 122 -10.68 -1.69 -22.18
CA ILE A 122 -9.72 -2.40 -21.30
C ILE A 122 -8.60 -3.06 -22.10
N ASN A 123 -8.91 -3.74 -23.21
CA ASN A 123 -7.88 -4.39 -24.02
C ASN A 123 -6.91 -3.37 -24.63
N ASP A 124 -7.40 -2.22 -25.11
CA ASP A 124 -6.56 -1.15 -25.65
C ASP A 124 -5.69 -0.54 -24.53
N SER A 125 -6.24 -0.43 -23.32
CA SER A 125 -5.50 0.03 -22.16
C SER A 125 -4.37 -0.93 -21.77
N ILE A 126 -4.61 -2.24 -21.83
CA ILE A 126 -3.58 -3.27 -21.60
C ILE A 126 -2.45 -3.10 -22.62
N VAL A 127 -2.77 -2.98 -23.92
CA VAL A 127 -1.78 -2.75 -24.98
C VAL A 127 -0.96 -1.47 -24.69
N THR A 128 -1.64 -0.40 -24.30
CA THR A 128 -0.98 0.88 -23.95
C THR A 128 -0.05 0.72 -22.76
N ILE A 129 -0.46 -0.02 -21.73
CA ILE A 129 0.38 -0.32 -20.55
C ILE A 129 1.64 -1.07 -20.99
N HIS A 130 1.50 -2.15 -21.77
CA HIS A 130 2.63 -2.93 -22.27
C HIS A 130 3.63 -2.05 -23.04
N GLN A 131 3.14 -1.28 -24.01
CA GLN A 131 3.99 -0.39 -24.80
C GLN A 131 4.72 0.65 -23.93
N ARG A 132 4.02 1.22 -22.96
CA ARG A 132 4.60 2.25 -22.11
C ARG A 132 5.65 1.68 -21.15
N VAL A 133 5.39 0.53 -20.56
CA VAL A 133 6.33 -0.17 -19.69
C VAL A 133 7.60 -0.56 -20.45
N GLU A 134 7.46 -1.15 -21.65
CA GLU A 134 8.62 -1.51 -22.48
C GLU A 134 9.46 -0.27 -22.83
N GLN A 135 8.83 0.86 -23.19
CA GLN A 135 9.56 2.12 -23.43
C GLN A 135 10.35 2.58 -22.21
N LEU A 136 9.77 2.48 -21.00
CA LEU A 136 10.45 2.85 -19.76
C LEU A 136 11.63 1.93 -19.48
N LEU A 137 11.44 0.62 -19.65
CA LEU A 137 12.49 -0.37 -19.47
C LEU A 137 13.65 -0.19 -20.48
N ASP A 138 13.35 0.14 -21.74
CA ASP A 138 14.38 0.35 -22.77
C ASP A 138 15.19 1.62 -22.53
N ASN A 139 14.54 2.66 -22.01
CA ASN A 139 15.18 3.95 -21.74
C ASN A 139 15.99 3.95 -20.44
N ASP A 140 15.71 3.04 -19.51
CA ASP A 140 16.33 3.03 -18.19
C ASP A 140 16.67 1.62 -17.70
N PRO A 141 17.93 1.17 -17.90
CA PRO A 141 18.36 -0.16 -17.45
C PRO A 141 18.47 -0.30 -15.93
N SER A 142 18.34 0.77 -15.17
CA SER A 142 18.33 0.72 -13.70
C SER A 142 16.96 0.30 -13.13
N ILE A 143 15.93 0.20 -13.96
CA ILE A 143 14.63 -0.35 -13.58
C ILE A 143 14.74 -1.87 -13.43
N VAL A 144 14.54 -2.36 -12.21
CA VAL A 144 14.76 -3.76 -11.85
C VAL A 144 13.50 -4.54 -11.52
N ALA A 145 12.37 -3.87 -11.31
CA ALA A 145 11.09 -4.51 -11.03
C ALA A 145 9.91 -3.62 -11.36
N ILE A 146 8.73 -4.24 -11.42
CA ILE A 146 7.43 -3.59 -11.58
C ILE A 146 6.55 -4.01 -10.41
N GLY A 147 5.97 -3.02 -9.72
CA GLY A 147 4.92 -3.24 -8.75
C GLY A 147 3.57 -2.81 -9.31
N MET A 148 2.52 -3.56 -9.02
CA MET A 148 1.16 -3.24 -9.44
C MET A 148 0.22 -3.21 -8.24
N ALA A 149 -0.58 -2.16 -8.14
CA ALA A 149 -1.69 -2.04 -7.19
C ALA A 149 -3.01 -2.14 -7.94
N VAL A 150 -3.80 -3.16 -7.64
CA VAL A 150 -5.05 -3.47 -8.32
C VAL A 150 -6.25 -3.34 -7.38
N PRO A 151 -7.46 -3.01 -7.87
CA PRO A 151 -8.64 -2.97 -7.04
C PRO A 151 -8.92 -4.32 -6.37
N GLY A 152 -9.39 -4.27 -5.10
CA GLY A 152 -9.77 -5.46 -4.34
C GLY A 152 -11.20 -5.93 -4.54
N PRO A 153 -11.54 -7.10 -4.00
CA PRO A 153 -10.62 -8.10 -3.43
C PRO A 153 -9.76 -8.79 -4.50
N TYR A 154 -8.43 -8.78 -4.33
CA TYR A 154 -7.52 -9.45 -5.25
C TYR A 154 -7.14 -10.84 -4.73
N LEU A 155 -7.48 -11.87 -5.49
CA LEU A 155 -7.18 -13.26 -5.18
C LEU A 155 -5.79 -13.62 -5.72
N ARG A 156 -4.76 -13.42 -4.91
CA ARG A 156 -3.35 -13.54 -5.32
C ARG A 156 -3.03 -14.87 -5.99
N ASN A 157 -3.54 -16.00 -5.47
CA ASN A 157 -3.26 -17.33 -6.01
C ASN A 157 -3.98 -17.61 -7.34
N VAL A 158 -4.97 -16.80 -7.70
CA VAL A 158 -5.78 -16.92 -8.92
C VAL A 158 -5.40 -15.85 -9.95
N GLY A 159 -4.83 -14.74 -9.49
CA GLY A 159 -4.44 -13.61 -10.33
C GLY A 159 -5.60 -12.71 -10.78
N ARG A 160 -6.76 -12.79 -10.11
CA ARG A 160 -7.97 -12.05 -10.49
C ARG A 160 -8.57 -11.30 -9.33
N THR A 161 -9.27 -10.23 -9.66
CA THR A 161 -10.14 -9.52 -8.72
C THR A 161 -11.48 -10.26 -8.59
N ALA A 162 -11.99 -10.43 -7.35
CA ALA A 162 -13.22 -11.18 -7.10
C ALA A 162 -14.48 -10.35 -7.40
N VAL A 163 -14.57 -9.14 -6.83
CA VAL A 163 -15.68 -8.20 -7.02
C VAL A 163 -15.10 -6.83 -7.27
N VAL A 164 -15.40 -6.22 -8.39
CA VAL A 164 -15.11 -4.80 -8.64
C VAL A 164 -16.46 -4.15 -8.93
N SER A 165 -16.95 -3.36 -7.97
CA SER A 165 -18.19 -2.59 -8.16
C SER A 165 -17.98 -1.60 -9.31
N ASN A 166 -18.93 -1.50 -10.22
CA ASN A 166 -18.97 -0.55 -11.33
C ASN A 166 -17.90 -0.66 -12.43
N MET A 167 -16.95 -1.66 -12.39
CA MET A 167 -16.06 -1.96 -13.52
C MET A 167 -15.86 -3.46 -13.69
N GLN A 168 -16.83 -4.10 -14.32
CA GLN A 168 -16.82 -5.56 -14.50
C GLN A 168 -15.75 -6.04 -15.49
N GLY A 169 -15.23 -5.17 -16.34
CA GLY A 169 -14.22 -5.52 -17.31
C GLY A 169 -12.91 -6.01 -16.67
N TRP A 170 -12.43 -5.36 -15.62
CA TRP A 170 -11.21 -5.80 -14.90
C TRP A 170 -11.33 -7.18 -14.26
N ARG A 171 -12.54 -7.64 -13.90
CA ARG A 171 -12.79 -9.01 -13.39
C ARG A 171 -12.46 -10.10 -14.42
N LYS A 172 -12.50 -9.77 -15.71
CA LYS A 172 -12.19 -10.73 -16.78
C LYS A 172 -10.69 -10.89 -16.98
N ILE A 173 -9.90 -9.93 -16.51
CA ILE A 173 -8.45 -9.95 -16.67
C ILE A 173 -7.83 -10.82 -15.58
N ASN A 174 -6.97 -11.74 -15.99
CA ASN A 174 -6.04 -12.42 -15.10
C ASN A 174 -4.72 -11.64 -15.10
N PHE A 175 -4.48 -10.87 -14.05
CA PHE A 175 -3.29 -10.01 -13.95
C PHE A 175 -1.98 -10.81 -13.93
N ILE A 176 -1.99 -12.06 -13.44
CA ILE A 176 -0.80 -12.93 -13.48
C ILE A 176 -0.53 -13.34 -14.92
N ASP A 177 -1.54 -13.88 -15.61
CA ASP A 177 -1.38 -14.36 -17.00
C ASP A 177 -0.98 -13.21 -17.93
N GLU A 178 -1.51 -12.00 -17.68
CA GLU A 178 -1.30 -10.84 -18.53
C GLU A 178 0.06 -10.17 -18.29
N PHE A 179 0.51 -10.05 -17.03
CA PHE A 179 1.64 -9.19 -16.70
C PHE A 179 2.83 -9.90 -16.07
N ALA A 180 2.65 -11.04 -15.37
CA ALA A 180 3.73 -11.60 -14.54
C ALA A 180 4.96 -12.05 -15.33
N THR A 181 4.77 -12.46 -16.59
CA THR A 181 5.86 -12.91 -17.48
C THR A 181 6.00 -12.06 -18.74
N ALA A 182 5.30 -10.93 -18.81
CA ALA A 182 5.25 -10.08 -19.99
C ALA A 182 6.53 -9.25 -20.20
N PHE A 183 7.28 -9.00 -19.13
CA PHE A 183 8.42 -8.09 -19.14
C PHE A 183 9.72 -8.80 -18.72
N ARG A 184 10.87 -8.21 -19.09
CA ARG A 184 12.20 -8.72 -18.75
C ARG A 184 12.58 -8.58 -17.26
N VAL A 185 11.79 -7.85 -16.50
CA VAL A 185 11.94 -7.68 -15.05
C VAL A 185 10.76 -8.30 -14.31
N PRO A 186 10.93 -8.75 -13.05
CA PRO A 186 9.84 -9.35 -12.30
C PRO A 186 8.71 -8.36 -12.01
N VAL A 187 7.47 -8.87 -12.01
CA VAL A 187 6.23 -8.13 -11.73
C VAL A 187 5.61 -8.66 -10.45
N PHE A 188 5.26 -7.75 -9.54
CA PHE A 188 4.62 -8.07 -8.26
C PHE A 188 3.28 -7.33 -8.16
N ILE A 189 2.23 -8.07 -7.80
CA ILE A 189 0.85 -7.56 -7.84
C ILE A 189 0.23 -7.68 -6.46
N GLU A 190 -0.40 -6.60 -6.00
CA GLU A 190 -1.08 -6.55 -4.71
C GLU A 190 -2.39 -5.75 -4.81
N GLN A 191 -3.29 -5.95 -3.86
CA GLN A 191 -4.50 -5.15 -3.70
C GLN A 191 -4.12 -3.73 -3.24
N ASP A 192 -4.85 -2.71 -3.72
CA ASP A 192 -4.54 -1.29 -3.56
C ASP A 192 -4.42 -0.81 -2.09
N ALA A 193 -5.35 -1.18 -1.20
CA ALA A 193 -5.25 -0.80 0.21
C ALA A 193 -4.04 -1.46 0.91
N ARG A 194 -3.71 -2.70 0.53
CA ARG A 194 -2.52 -3.39 1.07
C ARG A 194 -1.23 -2.82 0.50
N ALA A 195 -1.23 -2.41 -0.76
CA ALA A 195 -0.14 -1.66 -1.38
C ALA A 195 0.06 -0.30 -0.68
N GLY A 196 -1.04 0.38 -0.34
CA GLY A 196 -1.02 1.62 0.45
C GLY A 196 -0.41 1.44 1.84
N ALA A 197 -0.73 0.33 2.53
CA ALA A 197 -0.09 -0.01 3.80
C ALA A 197 1.42 -0.17 3.67
N LEU A 198 1.89 -0.85 2.60
CA LEU A 198 3.32 -0.98 2.31
C LEU A 198 3.98 0.36 2.03
N ALA A 199 3.29 1.28 1.33
CA ALA A 199 3.83 2.63 1.08
C ALA A 199 4.05 3.40 2.38
N HIS A 200 3.05 3.41 3.28
CA HIS A 200 3.21 4.06 4.57
C HIS A 200 4.30 3.41 5.43
N TYR A 201 4.36 2.08 5.43
CA TYR A 201 5.38 1.36 6.19
C TYR A 201 6.81 1.63 5.71
N LEU A 202 7.00 1.79 4.39
CA LEU A 202 8.33 1.97 3.80
C LEU A 202 8.73 3.43 3.60
N PHE A 203 7.77 4.32 3.29
CA PHE A 203 8.07 5.66 2.80
C PHE A 203 7.61 6.79 3.73
N ASP A 204 6.79 6.50 4.74
CA ASP A 204 6.39 7.50 5.73
C ASP A 204 7.44 7.60 6.83
N PRO A 205 8.15 8.73 6.98
CA PRO A 205 9.20 8.88 7.98
C PRO A 205 8.69 8.86 9.43
N SER A 206 7.38 8.98 9.64
CA SER A 206 6.76 8.88 10.96
C SER A 206 6.48 7.45 11.40
N VAL A 207 6.62 6.47 10.51
CA VAL A 207 6.41 5.04 10.77
C VAL A 207 7.76 4.33 10.94
N HIS A 208 7.89 3.55 11.99
CA HIS A 208 9.11 2.80 12.29
C HIS A 208 8.99 1.33 11.92
N ALA A 209 10.13 0.66 11.76
CA ALA A 209 10.20 -0.74 11.32
C ALA A 209 9.47 -1.74 12.24
N ASP A 210 9.31 -1.40 13.52
CA ASP A 210 8.67 -2.24 14.52
C ASP A 210 7.18 -1.86 14.74
N ASP A 211 6.67 -0.80 14.05
CA ASP A 211 5.30 -0.33 14.22
C ASP A 211 4.30 -1.27 13.54
N ASN A 212 3.16 -1.47 14.20
CA ASN A 212 2.01 -2.14 13.64
C ASN A 212 1.04 -1.08 13.10
N LEU A 213 0.74 -1.12 11.82
CA LEU A 213 -0.10 -0.12 11.19
C LEU A 213 -1.26 -0.73 10.38
N ALA A 214 -2.33 0.03 10.31
CA ALA A 214 -3.48 -0.21 9.45
C ALA A 214 -3.67 0.99 8.51
N TYR A 215 -3.53 0.77 7.21
CA TYR A 215 -3.91 1.74 6.19
C TYR A 215 -5.36 1.50 5.78
N TYR A 216 -6.21 2.44 6.10
CA TYR A 216 -7.65 2.41 5.86
C TYR A 216 -7.98 3.26 4.64
N LEU A 217 -8.08 2.61 3.48
CA LEU A 217 -8.45 3.23 2.21
C LEU A 217 -9.96 3.48 2.19
N VAL A 218 -10.37 4.73 2.04
CA VAL A 218 -11.77 5.14 1.88
C VAL A 218 -11.90 6.04 0.66
N GLY A 219 -12.33 5.46 -0.44
CA GLY A 219 -12.46 6.12 -1.73
C GLY A 219 -13.65 5.58 -2.51
N GLU A 220 -13.46 5.18 -3.76
CA GLU A 220 -14.52 4.51 -4.55
C GLU A 220 -14.96 3.17 -3.95
N GLY A 221 -14.09 2.52 -3.20
CA GLY A 221 -14.35 1.39 -2.34
C GLY A 221 -13.81 1.63 -0.95
N VAL A 222 -13.97 0.63 -0.08
CA VAL A 222 -13.41 0.61 1.27
C VAL A 222 -12.52 -0.60 1.42
N GLY A 223 -11.22 -0.37 1.60
CA GLY A 223 -10.21 -1.39 1.74
C GLY A 223 -9.34 -1.20 2.98
N LEU A 224 -8.64 -2.25 3.39
CA LEU A 224 -7.73 -2.22 4.52
C LEU A 224 -6.45 -3.00 4.20
N GLY A 225 -5.31 -2.38 4.46
CA GLY A 225 -4.02 -3.06 4.56
C GLY A 225 -3.54 -3.02 6.00
N VAL A 226 -3.09 -4.17 6.53
CA VAL A 226 -2.57 -4.25 7.90
C VAL A 226 -1.17 -4.83 7.87
N ILE A 227 -0.24 -4.14 8.53
CA ILE A 227 1.11 -4.62 8.79
C ILE A 227 1.21 -4.95 10.27
N ASP A 228 1.54 -6.18 10.57
CA ASP A 228 1.76 -6.72 11.91
C ASP A 228 3.15 -7.34 11.98
N ASN A 229 3.98 -6.87 12.94
CA ASN A 229 5.36 -7.31 13.10
C ASN A 229 6.17 -7.25 11.79
N GLY A 230 6.05 -6.14 11.04
CA GLY A 230 6.74 -5.91 9.77
C GLY A 230 6.26 -6.77 8.61
N ARG A 231 5.07 -7.39 8.71
CA ARG A 231 4.51 -8.27 7.68
C ARG A 231 3.07 -7.90 7.34
N LEU A 232 2.81 -7.86 6.06
CA LEU A 232 1.46 -7.65 5.55
C LEU A 232 0.56 -8.86 5.87
N ILE A 233 -0.62 -8.63 6.43
CA ILE A 233 -1.63 -9.67 6.65
C ILE A 233 -2.28 -10.03 5.32
N ASN A 234 -2.02 -11.25 4.83
CA ASN A 234 -2.47 -11.72 3.53
C ASN A 234 -3.71 -12.61 3.56
N GLY A 235 -3.89 -13.41 4.61
CA GLY A 235 -4.90 -14.45 4.64
C GLY A 235 -4.57 -15.63 3.70
N PHE A 236 -5.47 -16.61 3.63
CA PHE A 236 -5.25 -17.85 2.88
C PHE A 236 -5.20 -17.65 1.36
N LEU A 237 -6.12 -16.85 0.82
CA LEU A 237 -6.21 -16.57 -0.63
C LEU A 237 -5.49 -15.27 -1.05
N GLY A 238 -4.83 -14.60 -0.11
CA GLY A 238 -4.29 -13.27 -0.36
C GLY A 238 -5.36 -12.17 -0.32
N ALA A 239 -6.54 -12.43 0.21
CA ALA A 239 -7.68 -11.51 0.26
C ALA A 239 -8.17 -11.32 1.71
N ALA A 240 -7.26 -11.09 2.65
CA ALA A 240 -7.61 -10.71 4.02
C ALA A 240 -8.01 -9.23 4.11
N THR A 241 -8.58 -8.87 5.25
CA THR A 241 -8.85 -7.47 5.63
C THR A 241 -9.92 -6.74 4.80
N GLU A 242 -10.88 -7.45 4.22
CA GLU A 242 -12.01 -6.91 3.44
C GLU A 242 -13.09 -6.28 4.34
N ILE A 243 -12.69 -5.29 5.17
CA ILE A 243 -13.60 -4.65 6.14
C ILE A 243 -14.71 -3.82 5.50
N GLY A 244 -14.53 -3.38 4.26
CA GLY A 244 -15.57 -2.67 3.51
C GLY A 244 -16.85 -3.52 3.35
N HIS A 245 -16.71 -4.85 3.41
CA HIS A 245 -17.82 -5.78 3.25
C HIS A 245 -18.35 -6.39 4.56
N ILE A 246 -17.89 -5.90 5.72
CA ILE A 246 -18.58 -6.23 6.97
C ILE A 246 -19.95 -5.56 7.02
N SER A 247 -20.96 -6.26 7.51
CA SER A 247 -22.28 -5.70 7.72
C SER A 247 -22.30 -4.88 9.01
N ILE A 248 -22.54 -3.58 8.88
CA ILE A 248 -22.75 -2.65 10.01
C ILE A 248 -24.24 -2.47 10.31
N ASP A 249 -25.11 -2.90 9.40
CA ASP A 249 -26.56 -2.91 9.53
C ASP A 249 -27.11 -4.15 8.81
N VAL A 250 -27.59 -5.13 9.57
CA VAL A 250 -28.08 -6.40 9.03
C VAL A 250 -29.35 -6.26 8.16
N ASN A 251 -30.05 -5.12 8.25
CA ASN A 251 -31.22 -4.78 7.46
C ASN A 251 -30.97 -3.57 6.53
N GLY A 252 -29.71 -3.23 6.32
CA GLY A 252 -29.31 -2.02 5.64
C GLY A 252 -29.27 -2.11 4.10
N ARG A 253 -28.41 -1.31 3.49
CA ARG A 253 -28.31 -1.17 2.03
C ARG A 253 -27.76 -2.43 1.38
N PRO A 254 -28.31 -2.90 0.24
CA PRO A 254 -27.73 -4.02 -0.51
C PRO A 254 -26.34 -3.66 -1.05
N CYS A 255 -25.45 -4.66 -1.14
CA CYS A 255 -24.10 -4.53 -1.66
C CYS A 255 -23.87 -5.45 -2.86
N ASP A 256 -23.06 -5.01 -3.81
CA ASP A 256 -22.72 -5.77 -5.03
C ASP A 256 -21.98 -7.08 -4.74
N CYS A 257 -21.41 -7.22 -3.53
CA CYS A 257 -20.80 -8.48 -3.08
C CYS A 257 -21.82 -9.57 -2.72
N GLY A 258 -23.12 -9.25 -2.74
CA GLY A 258 -24.21 -10.14 -2.37
C GLY A 258 -24.63 -10.07 -0.89
N ASN A 259 -23.92 -9.30 -0.07
CA ASN A 259 -24.24 -9.06 1.34
C ASN A 259 -25.16 -7.83 1.49
N VAL A 260 -25.64 -7.57 2.71
CA VAL A 260 -26.46 -6.43 3.09
C VAL A 260 -25.77 -5.63 4.20
N GLY A 261 -25.88 -4.30 4.12
CA GLY A 261 -25.37 -3.39 5.12
C GLY A 261 -23.85 -3.25 5.19
N CYS A 262 -23.14 -3.58 4.10
CA CYS A 262 -21.68 -3.42 4.03
C CYS A 262 -21.26 -1.98 4.33
N LEU A 263 -20.21 -1.80 5.11
CA LEU A 263 -19.65 -0.49 5.50
C LEU A 263 -19.38 0.41 4.29
N GLU A 264 -18.88 -0.15 3.19
CA GLU A 264 -18.64 0.54 1.93
C GLU A 264 -19.88 1.30 1.42
N ARG A 265 -21.07 0.76 1.62
CA ARG A 265 -22.34 1.37 1.16
C ARG A 265 -22.74 2.63 1.91
N TYR A 266 -21.98 3.04 2.93
CA TYR A 266 -22.26 4.19 3.78
C TYR A 266 -21.20 5.28 3.76
N CYS A 267 -19.95 4.96 3.44
CA CYS A 267 -18.85 5.92 3.51
C CYS A 267 -17.94 6.02 2.26
N SER A 268 -18.18 5.20 1.23
CA SER A 268 -17.47 5.33 -0.05
C SER A 268 -17.92 6.55 -0.86
N THR A 269 -17.12 6.99 -1.86
CA THR A 269 -17.51 8.11 -2.74
C THR A 269 -18.79 7.83 -3.53
N PRO A 270 -19.11 6.60 -4.02
CA PRO A 270 -20.43 6.26 -4.53
C PRO A 270 -21.55 6.50 -3.51
N ALA A 271 -21.36 6.11 -2.25
CA ALA A 271 -22.37 6.33 -1.21
C ALA A 271 -22.59 7.82 -0.91
N ILE A 272 -21.53 8.62 -0.93
CA ILE A 272 -21.60 10.09 -0.84
C ILE A 272 -22.38 10.65 -2.02
N HIS A 273 -22.05 10.22 -3.23
CA HIS A 273 -22.69 10.66 -4.46
C HIS A 273 -24.21 10.37 -4.46
N ASP A 274 -24.60 9.14 -4.09
CA ASP A 274 -26.01 8.76 -3.95
C ASP A 274 -26.74 9.69 -2.95
N THR A 275 -26.09 10.03 -1.83
CA THR A 275 -26.63 10.95 -0.82
C THR A 275 -26.82 12.35 -1.39
N LEU A 276 -25.84 12.86 -2.16
CA LEU A 276 -25.91 14.19 -2.77
C LEU A 276 -26.98 14.28 -3.87
N ILE A 277 -27.18 13.22 -4.64
CA ILE A 277 -28.27 13.16 -5.63
C ILE A 277 -29.63 13.17 -4.94
N ALA A 278 -29.78 12.40 -3.86
CA ALA A 278 -31.03 12.34 -3.11
C ALA A 278 -31.36 13.67 -2.41
N ASP A 279 -30.35 14.38 -1.90
CA ASP A 279 -30.51 15.71 -1.29
C ASP A 279 -30.82 16.79 -2.36
N GLY A 280 -30.09 16.82 -3.46
CA GLY A 280 -30.25 17.73 -4.60
C GLY A 280 -29.94 19.20 -4.35
N THR A 281 -29.64 19.61 -3.12
CA THR A 281 -29.45 21.01 -2.72
C THR A 281 -28.04 21.37 -2.33
N VAL A 282 -27.33 20.50 -1.61
CA VAL A 282 -25.98 20.75 -1.10
C VAL A 282 -24.95 20.83 -2.23
N VAL A 283 -25.00 19.93 -3.21
CA VAL A 283 -24.17 20.00 -4.42
C VAL A 283 -25.08 19.93 -5.65
N PRO A 284 -25.61 21.08 -6.12
CA PRO A 284 -26.45 21.12 -7.31
C PRO A 284 -25.71 20.56 -8.52
N GLY A 285 -26.37 19.69 -9.30
CA GLY A 285 -25.76 19.04 -10.46
C GLY A 285 -24.87 17.83 -10.13
N ALA A 286 -24.89 17.32 -8.90
CA ALA A 286 -24.15 16.14 -8.51
C ALA A 286 -24.40 14.93 -9.44
N ALA A 287 -25.62 14.78 -9.96
CA ALA A 287 -25.99 13.69 -10.88
C ALA A 287 -25.17 13.66 -12.18
N ASP A 288 -24.60 14.79 -12.61
CA ASP A 288 -23.77 14.91 -13.81
C ASP A 288 -22.26 14.79 -13.51
N MET A 289 -21.89 14.64 -12.24
CA MET A 289 -20.51 14.54 -11.77
C MET A 289 -20.09 13.06 -11.61
N THR A 290 -18.79 12.81 -11.69
CA THR A 290 -18.24 11.54 -11.20
C THR A 290 -18.32 11.47 -9.67
N HIS A 291 -18.25 10.27 -9.10
CA HIS A 291 -18.28 10.07 -7.64
C HIS A 291 -17.19 10.90 -6.92
N THR A 292 -16.00 10.96 -7.51
CA THR A 292 -14.87 11.72 -6.97
C THR A 292 -15.09 13.23 -7.06
N GLU A 293 -15.61 13.74 -8.19
CA GLU A 293 -15.92 15.17 -8.35
C GLU A 293 -16.98 15.62 -7.37
N ALA A 294 -18.07 14.85 -7.22
CA ALA A 294 -19.15 15.14 -6.29
C ALA A 294 -18.65 15.14 -4.83
N ALA A 295 -17.83 14.17 -4.43
CA ALA A 295 -17.23 14.12 -3.10
C ALA A 295 -16.33 15.34 -2.84
N ARG A 296 -15.45 15.70 -3.77
CA ARG A 296 -14.59 16.89 -3.65
C ARG A 296 -15.40 18.19 -3.60
N ALA A 297 -16.49 18.31 -4.38
CA ALA A 297 -17.39 19.46 -4.30
C ALA A 297 -18.05 19.57 -2.92
N LEU A 298 -18.46 18.45 -2.31
CA LEU A 298 -18.96 18.40 -0.94
C LEU A 298 -17.90 18.87 0.06
N PHE A 299 -16.68 18.34 -0.03
CA PHE A 299 -15.59 18.68 0.90
C PHE A 299 -15.17 20.15 0.79
N ALA A 300 -15.15 20.72 -0.41
CA ALA A 300 -14.88 22.14 -0.60
C ALA A 300 -15.95 23.01 0.09
N LYS A 301 -17.24 22.71 -0.09
CA LYS A 301 -18.33 23.44 0.59
C LYS A 301 -18.27 23.30 2.10
N ALA A 302 -17.97 22.11 2.61
CA ALA A 302 -17.80 21.89 4.04
C ALA A 302 -16.60 22.71 4.58
N GLY A 303 -15.50 22.80 3.83
CA GLY A 303 -14.34 23.64 4.14
C GLY A 303 -14.66 25.13 4.14
N ASP A 304 -15.59 25.57 3.30
CA ASP A 304 -16.11 26.96 3.25
C ASP A 304 -17.13 27.27 4.38
N GLY A 305 -17.48 26.29 5.21
CA GLY A 305 -18.35 26.45 6.37
C GLY A 305 -19.84 26.23 6.09
N ASP A 306 -20.21 25.60 4.97
CA ASP A 306 -21.62 25.24 4.69
C ASP A 306 -22.09 24.18 5.69
N GLU A 307 -23.06 24.53 6.54
CA GLU A 307 -23.53 23.67 7.63
C GLU A 307 -24.17 22.36 7.13
N ALA A 308 -24.83 22.37 5.98
CA ALA A 308 -25.44 21.18 5.40
C ALA A 308 -24.37 20.23 4.85
N ALA A 309 -23.37 20.79 4.19
CA ALA A 309 -22.21 20.01 3.72
C ALA A 309 -21.42 19.40 4.90
N ILE A 310 -21.17 20.19 5.96
CA ILE A 310 -20.53 19.71 7.19
C ILE A 310 -21.31 18.56 7.82
N ALA A 311 -22.65 18.65 7.86
CA ALA A 311 -23.50 17.59 8.42
C ALA A 311 -23.34 16.26 7.65
N ILE A 312 -23.30 16.31 6.30
CA ILE A 312 -23.08 15.11 5.46
C ILE A 312 -21.67 14.54 5.69
N VAL A 313 -20.64 15.40 5.72
CA VAL A 313 -19.25 14.95 5.98
C VAL A 313 -19.14 14.26 7.34
N ARG A 314 -19.79 14.82 8.38
CA ARG A 314 -19.80 14.20 9.72
C ARG A 314 -20.56 12.88 9.75
N GLU A 315 -21.63 12.73 8.98
CA GLU A 315 -22.32 11.45 8.88
C GLU A 315 -21.42 10.38 8.25
N VAL A 316 -20.76 10.70 7.14
CA VAL A 316 -19.76 9.83 6.51
C VAL A 316 -18.64 9.48 7.49
N ALA A 317 -18.13 10.49 8.22
CA ALA A 317 -17.06 10.32 9.20
C ALA A 317 -17.43 9.35 10.35
N ARG A 318 -18.69 9.34 10.79
CA ARG A 318 -19.17 8.36 11.79
C ARG A 318 -19.09 6.94 11.26
N TYR A 319 -19.45 6.69 10.00
CA TYR A 319 -19.28 5.37 9.40
C TYR A 319 -17.81 4.97 9.24
N VAL A 320 -16.95 5.90 8.85
CA VAL A 320 -15.49 5.70 8.86
C VAL A 320 -15.01 5.36 10.27
N GLY A 321 -15.51 6.04 11.29
CA GLY A 321 -15.24 5.76 12.70
C GLY A 321 -15.64 4.35 13.13
N TYR A 322 -16.79 3.83 12.67
CA TYR A 322 -17.17 2.44 12.92
C TYR A 322 -16.20 1.43 12.28
N GLY A 323 -15.69 1.76 11.08
CA GLY A 323 -14.58 1.02 10.48
C GLY A 323 -13.33 1.00 11.36
N CYS A 324 -12.94 2.17 11.91
CA CYS A 324 -11.82 2.27 12.84
C CYS A 324 -12.05 1.42 14.11
N VAL A 325 -13.26 1.42 14.71
CA VAL A 325 -13.58 0.56 15.85
C VAL A 325 -13.42 -0.93 15.50
N THR A 326 -13.80 -1.32 14.28
CA THR A 326 -13.58 -2.68 13.79
C THR A 326 -12.10 -3.02 13.66
N ILE A 327 -11.29 -2.08 13.14
CA ILE A 327 -9.84 -2.24 13.01
C ILE A 327 -9.20 -2.37 14.40
N PHE A 328 -9.59 -1.54 15.36
CA PHE A 328 -9.15 -1.64 16.75
C PHE A 328 -9.41 -3.02 17.35
N ASN A 329 -10.64 -3.49 17.23
CA ASN A 329 -11.05 -4.75 17.84
C ASN A 329 -10.46 -5.98 17.14
N GLY A 330 -10.14 -5.88 15.85
CA GLY A 330 -9.64 -7.00 15.05
C GLY A 330 -8.12 -7.12 15.01
N TYR A 331 -7.41 -5.98 15.03
CA TYR A 331 -5.97 -5.94 14.74
C TYR A 331 -5.14 -5.20 15.78
N ASN A 332 -5.75 -4.30 16.56
CA ASN A 332 -5.08 -3.49 17.59
C ASN A 332 -3.76 -2.85 17.11
N PRO A 333 -3.77 -2.08 16.01
CA PRO A 333 -2.56 -1.46 15.48
C PRO A 333 -2.15 -0.23 16.32
N GLU A 334 -0.88 0.18 16.25
CA GLU A 334 -0.38 1.44 16.83
C GLU A 334 -0.85 2.66 16.04
N HIS A 335 -0.99 2.48 14.72
CA HIS A 335 -1.40 3.55 13.80
C HIS A 335 -2.57 3.10 12.91
N ILE A 336 -3.61 3.92 12.83
CA ILE A 336 -4.63 3.85 11.78
C ILE A 336 -4.44 5.09 10.90
N ILE A 337 -4.10 4.87 9.63
CA ILE A 337 -3.89 5.93 8.65
C ILE A 337 -5.04 5.88 7.65
N ILE A 338 -5.89 6.90 7.65
CA ILE A 338 -7.03 7.02 6.73
C ILE A 338 -6.55 7.72 5.46
N GLY A 339 -6.76 7.09 4.31
CA GLY A 339 -6.32 7.62 3.03
C GLY A 339 -7.37 7.53 1.92
N ASP A 340 -6.94 7.93 0.73
CA ASP A 340 -7.75 8.11 -0.47
C ASP A 340 -8.75 9.29 -0.36
N ILE A 341 -9.66 9.42 -1.30
CA ILE A 341 -10.50 10.60 -1.57
C ILE A 341 -11.20 11.13 -0.31
N VAL A 342 -11.75 10.24 0.53
CA VAL A 342 -12.53 10.68 1.72
C VAL A 342 -11.63 11.38 2.73
N SER A 343 -10.34 11.10 2.77
CA SER A 343 -9.39 11.81 3.64
C SER A 343 -9.22 13.29 3.26
N GLU A 344 -9.55 13.69 2.02
CA GLU A 344 -9.52 15.10 1.57
C GLU A 344 -10.51 16.00 2.32
N ALA A 345 -11.51 15.42 3.02
CA ALA A 345 -12.41 16.18 3.91
C ALA A 345 -11.70 16.75 5.16
N GLY A 346 -10.45 16.34 5.40
CA GLY A 346 -9.52 16.96 6.34
C GLY A 346 -9.96 16.89 7.81
N PRO A 347 -9.78 18.01 8.57
CA PRO A 347 -10.05 18.02 10.02
C PRO A 347 -11.50 17.67 10.38
N ILE A 348 -12.49 18.06 9.57
CA ILE A 348 -13.91 17.77 9.83
C ILE A 348 -14.14 16.26 9.91
N LEU A 349 -13.54 15.51 8.97
CA LEU A 349 -13.56 14.04 8.99
C LEU A 349 -12.84 13.49 10.22
N LEU A 350 -11.59 13.91 10.42
CA LEU A 350 -10.71 13.32 11.43
C LEU A 350 -11.24 13.52 12.85
N ASP A 351 -11.77 14.71 13.15
CA ASP A 351 -12.31 15.03 14.47
C ASP A 351 -13.56 14.20 14.79
N GLU A 352 -14.47 14.03 13.84
CA GLU A 352 -15.67 13.21 14.01
C GLU A 352 -15.33 11.70 14.09
N VAL A 353 -14.35 11.23 13.30
CA VAL A 353 -13.83 9.85 13.42
C VAL A 353 -13.29 9.60 14.82
N ARG A 354 -12.43 10.50 15.32
CA ARG A 354 -11.85 10.39 16.67
C ARG A 354 -12.92 10.43 17.76
N ALA A 355 -13.91 11.30 17.63
CA ALA A 355 -15.06 11.38 18.56
C ALA A 355 -15.85 10.06 18.57
N THR A 356 -16.16 9.51 17.40
CA THR A 356 -16.87 8.23 17.25
C THR A 356 -16.08 7.07 17.88
N VAL A 357 -14.78 7.04 17.65
CA VAL A 357 -13.89 5.99 18.24
C VAL A 357 -13.81 6.15 19.74
N ALA A 358 -13.65 7.38 20.27
CA ALA A 358 -13.59 7.63 21.71
C ALA A 358 -14.85 7.19 22.45
N GLU A 359 -16.01 7.30 21.78
CA GLU A 359 -17.30 6.86 22.35
C GLU A 359 -17.46 5.32 22.35
N ARG A 360 -16.85 4.60 21.38
CA ARG A 360 -17.21 3.22 21.04
C ARG A 360 -16.10 2.20 21.17
N ALA A 361 -14.84 2.63 21.16
CA ALA A 361 -13.71 1.73 21.33
C ALA A 361 -13.45 1.43 22.81
N ILE A 362 -12.80 0.31 23.08
CA ILE A 362 -12.29 -0.03 24.41
C ILE A 362 -11.28 1.04 24.82
N PRO A 363 -11.46 1.73 25.96
CA PRO A 363 -10.65 2.91 26.32
C PRO A 363 -9.15 2.63 26.36
N GLU A 364 -8.73 1.45 26.87
CA GLU A 364 -7.34 1.06 26.97
C GLU A 364 -6.68 0.90 25.60
N ILE A 365 -7.41 0.39 24.61
CA ILE A 365 -6.93 0.25 23.23
C ILE A 365 -6.85 1.63 22.59
N ASN A 366 -7.89 2.44 22.71
CA ASN A 366 -7.94 3.79 22.16
C ASN A 366 -6.79 4.68 22.65
N ALA A 367 -6.38 4.53 23.91
CA ALA A 367 -5.28 5.32 24.48
C ALA A 367 -3.90 5.00 23.88
N SER A 368 -3.73 3.83 23.25
CA SER A 368 -2.45 3.37 22.68
C SER A 368 -2.37 3.46 21.15
N THR A 369 -3.46 3.83 20.47
CA THR A 369 -3.49 3.90 19.00
C THR A 369 -3.67 5.32 18.51
N SER A 370 -2.89 5.73 17.52
CA SER A 370 -3.07 7.01 16.82
C SER A 370 -3.97 6.84 15.59
N ILE A 371 -4.81 7.84 15.33
CA ILE A 371 -5.58 7.95 14.08
C ILE A 371 -5.14 9.22 13.37
N SER A 372 -4.73 9.10 12.11
CA SER A 372 -4.28 10.22 11.28
C SER A 372 -4.81 10.09 9.86
N LEU A 373 -4.74 11.19 9.11
CA LEU A 373 -4.93 11.18 7.66
C LEU A 373 -3.60 10.89 6.98
N SER A 374 -3.66 10.26 5.82
CA SER A 374 -2.48 10.01 4.99
C SER A 374 -1.74 11.31 4.67
N THR A 375 -0.44 11.33 4.89
CA THR A 375 0.47 12.42 4.53
C THR A 375 1.08 12.24 3.15
N LEU A 376 0.98 11.02 2.61
CA LEU A 376 1.44 10.73 1.26
C LEU A 376 0.51 11.43 0.26
N SER A 377 1.06 12.13 -0.73
CA SER A 377 0.28 12.90 -1.73
C SER A 377 -0.64 12.00 -2.57
N ALA A 378 -1.55 12.59 -3.37
CA ALA A 378 -2.44 11.82 -4.27
C ALA A 378 -1.65 10.92 -5.25
N ASP A 379 -0.41 11.28 -5.58
CA ASP A 379 0.55 10.42 -6.31
C ASP A 379 1.02 9.22 -5.46
N ALA A 380 0.78 9.25 -4.14
CA ALA A 380 1.05 8.17 -3.20
C ALA A 380 0.29 6.88 -3.49
N ALA A 381 -0.83 6.97 -4.16
CA ALA A 381 -1.54 5.77 -4.60
C ALA A 381 -0.72 4.92 -5.58
N VAL A 382 0.15 5.56 -6.38
CA VAL A 382 1.09 4.87 -7.28
C VAL A 382 2.35 4.45 -6.54
N SER A 383 2.77 5.20 -5.50
CA SER A 383 3.88 4.78 -4.64
C SER A 383 3.56 3.49 -3.88
N GLY A 384 2.28 3.21 -3.59
CA GLY A 384 1.83 1.90 -3.09
C GLY A 384 2.21 0.77 -4.03
N ALA A 385 2.00 0.95 -5.33
CA ALA A 385 2.44 -0.03 -6.31
C ALA A 385 3.97 -0.22 -6.30
N ALA A 386 4.74 0.87 -6.23
CA ALA A 386 6.20 0.79 -6.10
C ALA A 386 6.61 0.07 -4.80
N ALA A 387 5.94 0.35 -3.66
CA ALA A 387 6.21 -0.27 -2.38
C ALA A 387 6.05 -1.80 -2.41
N VAL A 388 5.14 -2.34 -3.23
CA VAL A 388 5.00 -3.78 -3.45
C VAL A 388 6.31 -4.38 -3.98
N ALA A 389 6.91 -3.77 -5.00
CA ALA A 389 8.16 -4.26 -5.58
C ALA A 389 9.37 -3.98 -4.67
N VAL A 390 9.41 -2.82 -4.00
CA VAL A 390 10.46 -2.51 -3.00
C VAL A 390 10.44 -3.53 -1.86
N THR A 391 9.25 -3.93 -1.38
CA THR A 391 9.13 -5.00 -0.38
C THR A 391 9.79 -6.28 -0.84
N GLN A 392 9.56 -6.69 -2.09
CA GLN A 392 10.17 -7.90 -2.66
C GLN A 392 11.70 -7.74 -2.84
N PHE A 393 12.16 -6.54 -3.22
CA PHE A 393 13.58 -6.23 -3.28
C PHE A 393 14.27 -6.41 -1.92
N LEU A 394 13.63 -5.96 -0.85
CA LEU A 394 14.13 -6.09 0.52
C LEU A 394 14.02 -7.53 1.06
N GLU A 395 12.97 -8.27 0.68
CA GLU A 395 12.73 -9.64 1.17
C GLU A 395 13.51 -10.70 0.42
N HIS A 396 13.70 -10.52 -0.87
CA HIS A 396 14.35 -11.48 -1.78
C HIS A 396 15.46 -10.84 -2.62
N PRO A 397 16.52 -10.27 -1.99
CA PRO A 397 17.54 -9.52 -2.71
C PRO A 397 18.20 -10.30 -3.85
N SER A 398 18.36 -11.62 -3.70
CA SER A 398 19.00 -12.45 -4.74
C SER A 398 18.20 -12.61 -6.04
N MET A 399 16.94 -12.13 -6.08
CA MET A 399 16.19 -12.05 -7.35
C MET A 399 16.70 -10.94 -8.28
N PHE A 400 17.48 -10.01 -7.76
CA PHE A 400 17.91 -8.79 -8.45
C PHE A 400 19.40 -8.77 -8.78
N PHE A 401 20.12 -9.86 -8.51
CA PHE A 401 21.53 -10.04 -8.91
C PHE A 401 21.91 -11.53 -9.00
N ASP A 402 22.89 -11.85 -9.81
CA ASP A 402 23.41 -13.22 -9.93
C ASP A 402 24.10 -13.68 -8.63
N VAL A 403 23.66 -14.81 -8.11
CA VAL A 403 24.14 -15.44 -6.86
C VAL A 403 25.23 -16.47 -7.12
N SER A 404 25.78 -16.56 -8.35
CA SER A 404 26.79 -17.56 -8.76
C SER A 404 28.07 -17.51 -7.95
#